data_f8b06ad35692bb43316b31153c5d9289
#
_entry.id   f8b06ad35692bb43316b31153c5d9289
#
_cell.length_a   1.000
_cell.length_b   1.000
_cell.length_c   1.000
_cell.angle_alpha   90.00
_cell.angle_beta   90.00
_cell.angle_gamma   90.00
#
_symmetry.space_group_name_H-M   'P 1'
#
loop_
_entity.id
_entity.type
_entity.pdbx_description
1 polymer ?
#
loop_
_entity_poly.entity_id
_entity_poly.type
_entity_poly.pdbx_seq_one_letter_code
_entity_poly.pdbx_strand_id
1 'polypeptide(L)'
;MPVTIKDVAKAAGVSPSTVTRVIQNKSTISDETKKRVRKAMKELNYHPNLNARSLVSSYTQVIGLVLPDDSDAFYQNPFFPSVLRGIAQVASENHYAIQIATGKNEKERLDAISQMVYGKRVDGLIFLYAQENDPLVNLVVDEQFPFLILGKSLSPFIPLVDNDNVQAGYDATEYFIKKGCSRIAFIGGTKKLYVTQDRLTGYEQALQDHNLPLDSHRTFFADEFLEEKGYNFSKQLFKH
;
A
#
# COMPACT_ATOMS: atom_id res chain seq x y z
N MET A 1 -24.33 31.03 -2.09
CA MET A 1 -24.51 29.71 -2.72
C MET A 1 -23.17 29.27 -3.27
N PRO A 2 -22.84 27.99 -3.27
CA PRO A 2 -21.59 27.51 -3.90
C PRO A 2 -21.61 27.81 -5.40
N VAL A 3 -20.47 28.24 -5.92
CA VAL A 3 -20.27 28.50 -7.34
C VAL A 3 -20.41 27.20 -8.13
N THR A 4 -21.13 27.22 -9.22
CA THR A 4 -21.44 26.06 -10.07
C THR A 4 -20.70 26.13 -11.40
N ILE A 5 -20.64 25.02 -12.13
CA ILE A 5 -20.09 24.97 -13.50
C ILE A 5 -20.84 25.91 -14.45
N LYS A 6 -22.13 26.17 -14.19
CA LYS A 6 -22.94 27.11 -14.99
C LYS A 6 -22.48 28.57 -14.81
N ASP A 7 -22.05 28.92 -13.60
CA ASP A 7 -21.55 30.27 -13.32
C ASP A 7 -20.21 30.49 -14.01
N VAL A 8 -19.32 29.49 -14.00
CA VAL A 8 -18.06 29.53 -14.76
C VAL A 8 -18.32 29.65 -16.25
N ALA A 9 -19.26 28.85 -16.77
CA ALA A 9 -19.63 28.88 -18.19
C ALA A 9 -20.14 30.27 -18.62
N LYS A 10 -20.99 30.88 -17.79
CA LYS A 10 -21.50 32.24 -18.00
C LYS A 10 -20.37 33.28 -17.98
N ALA A 11 -19.49 33.22 -16.98
CA ALA A 11 -18.35 34.14 -16.85
C ALA A 11 -17.33 34.02 -18.00
N ALA A 12 -17.11 32.80 -18.49
CA ALA A 12 -16.18 32.52 -19.59
C ALA A 12 -16.81 32.66 -20.98
N GLY A 13 -18.12 32.91 -21.10
CA GLY A 13 -18.82 33.01 -22.37
C GLY A 13 -18.82 31.72 -23.20
N VAL A 14 -18.98 30.55 -22.53
CA VAL A 14 -18.99 29.23 -23.15
C VAL A 14 -20.11 28.36 -22.60
N SER A 15 -20.34 27.19 -23.17
CA SER A 15 -21.29 26.23 -22.63
C SER A 15 -20.70 25.45 -21.41
N PRO A 16 -21.53 24.95 -20.50
CA PRO A 16 -21.06 24.10 -19.39
C PRO A 16 -20.28 22.85 -19.87
N SER A 17 -20.65 22.28 -21.00
CA SER A 17 -19.94 21.16 -21.64
C SER A 17 -18.53 21.56 -22.10
N THR A 18 -18.35 22.81 -22.58
CA THR A 18 -17.02 23.34 -22.91
C THR A 18 -16.16 23.52 -21.68
N VAL A 19 -16.72 23.99 -20.55
CA VAL A 19 -16.02 24.07 -19.27
C VAL A 19 -15.54 22.65 -18.84
N THR A 20 -16.42 21.64 -18.92
CA THR A 20 -16.05 20.24 -18.63
C THR A 20 -14.88 19.76 -19.50
N ARG A 21 -14.92 20.04 -20.81
CA ARG A 21 -13.84 19.66 -21.74
C ARG A 21 -12.52 20.37 -21.43
N VAL A 22 -12.58 21.64 -20.98
CA VAL A 22 -11.40 22.38 -20.52
C VAL A 22 -10.82 21.78 -19.24
N ILE A 23 -11.65 21.43 -18.25
CA ILE A 23 -11.24 20.75 -17.02
C ILE A 23 -10.55 19.41 -17.36
N GLN A 24 -11.07 18.68 -18.36
CA GLN A 24 -10.49 17.43 -18.86
C GLN A 24 -9.26 17.63 -19.75
N ASN A 25 -8.85 18.86 -19.99
CA ASN A 25 -7.73 19.25 -20.87
C ASN A 25 -7.82 18.67 -22.30
N LYS A 26 -9.04 18.48 -22.85
CA LYS A 26 -9.24 17.92 -24.20
C LYS A 26 -8.52 18.76 -25.25
N SER A 27 -7.84 18.08 -26.18
CA SER A 27 -7.11 18.72 -27.30
C SER A 27 -8.03 19.43 -28.31
N THR A 28 -9.31 19.07 -28.32
CA THR A 28 -10.32 19.68 -29.19
C THR A 28 -10.70 21.10 -28.82
N ILE A 29 -10.23 21.63 -27.69
CA ILE A 29 -10.49 22.99 -27.21
C ILE A 29 -9.26 23.85 -27.42
N SER A 30 -9.45 25.04 -28.07
CA SER A 30 -8.35 25.98 -28.30
C SER A 30 -7.72 26.50 -27.00
N ASP A 31 -6.43 26.81 -27.03
CA ASP A 31 -5.70 27.31 -25.86
C ASP A 31 -6.25 28.65 -25.35
N GLU A 32 -6.77 29.47 -26.25
CA GLU A 32 -7.44 30.72 -25.88
C GLU A 32 -8.68 30.45 -25.02
N THR A 33 -9.53 29.50 -25.44
CA THR A 33 -10.72 29.11 -24.70
C THR A 33 -10.33 28.47 -23.35
N LYS A 34 -9.27 27.63 -23.32
CA LYS A 34 -8.74 27.07 -22.07
C LYS A 34 -8.28 28.16 -21.10
N LYS A 35 -7.54 29.18 -21.57
CA LYS A 35 -7.08 30.30 -20.75
C LYS A 35 -8.26 31.08 -20.17
N ARG A 36 -9.27 31.40 -21.00
CA ARG A 36 -10.46 32.16 -20.58
C ARG A 36 -11.27 31.42 -19.51
N VAL A 37 -11.51 30.13 -19.69
CA VAL A 37 -12.23 29.30 -18.72
C VAL A 37 -11.44 29.17 -17.41
N ARG A 38 -10.13 28.88 -17.47
CA ARG A 38 -9.29 28.79 -16.28
C ARG A 38 -9.22 30.09 -15.49
N LYS A 39 -9.22 31.25 -16.19
CA LYS A 39 -9.29 32.56 -15.57
C LYS A 39 -10.61 32.73 -14.81
N ALA A 40 -11.75 32.43 -15.44
CA ALA A 40 -13.06 32.51 -14.81
C ALA A 40 -13.17 31.57 -13.57
N MET A 41 -12.63 30.35 -13.66
CA MET A 41 -12.58 29.42 -12.53
C MET A 41 -11.81 30.01 -11.35
N LYS A 42 -10.65 30.61 -11.60
CA LYS A 42 -9.83 31.26 -10.57
C LYS A 42 -10.53 32.47 -9.94
N GLU A 43 -11.12 33.34 -10.75
CA GLU A 43 -11.83 34.56 -10.28
C GLU A 43 -13.06 34.23 -9.44
N LEU A 44 -13.78 33.15 -9.80
CA LEU A 44 -14.94 32.66 -9.07
C LEU A 44 -14.60 31.70 -7.94
N ASN A 45 -13.32 31.39 -7.71
CA ASN A 45 -12.87 30.36 -6.76
C ASN A 45 -13.61 29.02 -6.96
N TYR A 46 -13.84 28.64 -8.22
CA TYR A 46 -14.53 27.43 -8.58
C TYR A 46 -13.57 26.25 -8.60
N HIS A 47 -13.85 25.26 -7.77
CA HIS A 47 -13.14 23.97 -7.75
C HIS A 47 -14.06 22.90 -8.34
N PRO A 48 -13.58 22.15 -9.37
CA PRO A 48 -14.37 21.05 -9.93
C PRO A 48 -14.72 20.02 -8.88
N ASN A 49 -15.96 19.60 -8.81
CA ASN A 49 -16.38 18.50 -7.95
C ASN A 49 -15.87 17.18 -8.54
N LEU A 50 -14.90 16.56 -7.87
CA LEU A 50 -14.29 15.30 -8.31
C LEU A 50 -15.31 14.16 -8.32
N ASN A 51 -16.28 14.13 -7.40
CA ASN A 51 -17.33 13.12 -7.37
C ASN A 51 -18.28 13.23 -8.58
N ALA A 52 -18.60 14.47 -9.02
CA ALA A 52 -19.38 14.66 -10.24
C ALA A 52 -18.59 14.28 -11.51
N ARG A 53 -17.28 14.39 -11.46
CA ARG A 53 -16.37 14.00 -12.54
C ARG A 53 -16.26 12.47 -12.65
N SER A 54 -16.16 11.74 -11.55
CA SER A 54 -16.04 10.28 -11.52
C SER A 54 -17.28 9.60 -12.13
N LEU A 55 -18.46 10.17 -11.97
CA LEU A 55 -19.70 9.69 -12.60
C LEU A 55 -19.64 9.70 -14.15
N VAL A 56 -18.82 10.58 -14.72
CA VAL A 56 -18.69 10.73 -16.19
C VAL A 56 -17.46 10.01 -16.73
N SER A 57 -16.37 9.94 -15.94
CA SER A 57 -15.07 9.42 -16.38
C SER A 57 -14.83 7.96 -16.06
N SER A 58 -15.67 7.34 -15.25
CA SER A 58 -15.49 5.98 -14.68
C SER A 58 -14.22 5.81 -13.82
N TYR A 59 -13.46 6.90 -13.57
CA TYR A 59 -12.26 6.92 -12.72
C TYR A 59 -12.46 7.89 -11.58
N THR A 60 -12.08 7.46 -10.37
CA THR A 60 -12.17 8.25 -9.14
C THR A 60 -10.91 9.08 -8.90
N GLN A 61 -9.79 8.68 -9.46
CA GLN A 61 -8.44 9.16 -9.14
C GLN A 61 -8.11 8.96 -7.64
N VAL A 62 -8.52 7.84 -7.08
CA VAL A 62 -8.24 7.44 -5.70
C VAL A 62 -7.67 6.03 -5.72
N ILE A 63 -6.58 5.81 -4.99
CA ILE A 63 -6.02 4.49 -4.67
C ILE A 63 -6.37 4.14 -3.24
N GLY A 64 -6.90 2.94 -3.04
CA GLY A 64 -7.14 2.40 -1.71
C GLY A 64 -5.90 1.69 -1.16
N LEU A 65 -5.58 1.91 0.11
CA LEU A 65 -4.55 1.17 0.83
C LEU A 65 -5.20 0.25 1.85
N VAL A 66 -4.79 -1.01 1.85
CA VAL A 66 -5.22 -2.03 2.80
C VAL A 66 -4.09 -2.31 3.77
N LEU A 67 -4.30 -1.97 5.03
CA LEU A 67 -3.31 -2.15 6.09
C LEU A 67 -3.33 -3.58 6.64
N PRO A 68 -2.24 -4.07 7.27
CA PRO A 68 -2.26 -5.32 8.02
C PRO A 68 -3.25 -5.27 9.19
N ASP A 69 -3.54 -6.43 9.80
CA ASP A 69 -4.57 -6.61 10.82
C ASP A 69 -4.44 -5.68 12.01
N ASP A 70 -3.23 -5.46 12.47
CA ASP A 70 -2.95 -4.60 13.62
C ASP A 70 -2.58 -3.19 13.16
N SER A 71 -3.49 -2.24 13.38
CA SER A 71 -3.25 -0.84 13.06
C SER A 71 -2.18 -0.20 13.97
N ASP A 72 -2.07 -0.62 15.22
CA ASP A 72 -1.10 -0.04 16.16
C ASP A 72 0.33 -0.50 15.78
N ALA A 73 0.51 -1.79 15.49
CA ALA A 73 1.75 -2.33 14.98
C ALA A 73 2.15 -1.71 13.64
N PHE A 74 1.18 -1.40 12.77
CA PHE A 74 1.42 -0.70 11.53
C PHE A 74 2.07 0.68 11.76
N TYR A 75 1.54 1.49 12.67
CA TYR A 75 2.09 2.82 12.95
C TYR A 75 3.42 2.81 13.68
N GLN A 76 3.70 1.78 14.47
CA GLN A 76 4.95 1.64 15.22
C GLN A 76 6.09 1.05 14.40
N ASN A 77 5.79 0.31 13.33
CA ASN A 77 6.78 -0.27 12.45
C ASN A 77 7.35 0.79 11.48
N PRO A 78 8.66 1.12 11.55
CA PRO A 78 9.27 2.19 10.73
C PRO A 78 9.29 1.90 9.22
N PHE A 79 8.99 0.69 8.80
CA PHE A 79 8.87 0.32 7.39
C PHE A 79 7.71 1.03 6.71
N PHE A 80 6.52 1.02 7.33
CA PHE A 80 5.31 1.54 6.69
C PHE A 80 5.30 3.04 6.42
N PRO A 81 5.79 3.93 7.30
CA PRO A 81 5.93 5.36 6.98
C PRO A 81 6.77 5.62 5.72
N SER A 82 7.82 4.83 5.49
CA SER A 82 8.65 4.95 4.29
C SER A 82 7.91 4.51 3.04
N VAL A 83 7.18 3.40 3.11
CA VAL A 83 6.31 2.91 2.01
C VAL A 83 5.22 3.92 1.70
N LEU A 84 4.49 4.42 2.71
CA LEU A 84 3.43 5.40 2.54
C LEU A 84 3.95 6.68 1.86
N ARG A 85 5.14 7.14 2.25
CA ARG A 85 5.77 8.30 1.63
C ARG A 85 6.02 8.09 0.13
N GLY A 86 6.54 6.91 -0.26
CA GLY A 86 6.77 6.58 -1.66
C GLY A 86 5.46 6.51 -2.46
N ILE A 87 4.44 5.82 -1.92
CA ILE A 87 3.12 5.74 -2.56
C ILE A 87 2.49 7.13 -2.68
N ALA A 88 2.53 7.95 -1.63
CA ALA A 88 1.95 9.28 -1.62
C ALA A 88 2.63 10.23 -2.62
N GLN A 89 3.95 10.13 -2.78
CA GLN A 89 4.69 10.90 -3.77
C GLN A 89 4.20 10.58 -5.18
N VAL A 90 4.21 9.30 -5.58
CA VAL A 90 3.80 8.87 -6.93
C VAL A 90 2.31 9.17 -7.17
N ALA A 91 1.45 8.95 -6.18
CA ALA A 91 0.02 9.27 -6.28
C ALA A 91 -0.19 10.77 -6.53
N SER A 92 0.50 11.64 -5.78
CA SER A 92 0.43 13.10 -5.94
C SER A 92 0.91 13.57 -7.30
N GLU A 93 2.03 13.05 -7.80
CA GLU A 93 2.59 13.36 -9.12
C GLU A 93 1.61 13.00 -10.25
N ASN A 94 0.79 11.96 -10.04
CA ASN A 94 -0.23 11.50 -10.99
C ASN A 94 -1.65 11.99 -10.67
N HIS A 95 -1.79 12.93 -9.74
CA HIS A 95 -3.09 13.50 -9.33
C HIS A 95 -4.07 12.48 -8.73
N TYR A 96 -3.55 11.45 -8.05
CA TYR A 96 -4.33 10.50 -7.28
C TYR A 96 -4.38 10.89 -5.81
N ALA A 97 -5.55 10.73 -5.20
CA ALA A 97 -5.69 10.74 -3.74
C ALA A 97 -5.49 9.32 -3.18
N ILE A 98 -5.27 9.24 -1.88
CA ILE A 98 -5.15 7.97 -1.16
C ILE A 98 -6.30 7.85 -0.18
N GLN A 99 -6.94 6.68 -0.15
CA GLN A 99 -7.93 6.31 0.85
C GLN A 99 -7.46 5.05 1.57
N ILE A 100 -7.51 5.05 2.91
CA ILE A 100 -7.08 3.91 3.72
C ILE A 100 -8.31 3.11 4.13
N ALA A 101 -8.28 1.80 3.90
CA ALA A 101 -9.25 0.86 4.46
C ALA A 101 -8.91 0.61 5.93
N THR A 102 -9.84 0.86 6.83
CA THR A 102 -9.68 0.67 8.27
C THR A 102 -10.72 -0.31 8.81
N GLY A 103 -10.37 -1.05 9.85
CA GLY A 103 -11.26 -1.97 10.55
C GLY A 103 -10.50 -2.64 11.70
N LYS A 104 -11.19 -2.91 12.80
CA LYS A 104 -10.63 -3.53 14.02
C LYS A 104 -10.51 -5.05 13.91
N ASN A 105 -11.13 -5.63 12.92
CA ASN A 105 -11.17 -7.07 12.67
C ASN A 105 -11.35 -7.34 11.17
N GLU A 106 -11.18 -8.59 10.77
CA GLU A 106 -11.30 -9.02 9.38
C GLU A 106 -12.65 -8.62 8.76
N LYS A 107 -13.77 -8.77 9.50
CA LYS A 107 -15.11 -8.44 8.99
C LYS A 107 -15.23 -6.95 8.66
N GLU A 108 -14.82 -6.08 9.56
CA GLU A 108 -14.88 -4.63 9.34
C GLU A 108 -13.99 -4.20 8.17
N ARG A 109 -12.81 -4.81 8.02
CA ARG A 109 -11.92 -4.56 6.88
C ARG A 109 -12.51 -5.06 5.57
N LEU A 110 -13.14 -6.26 5.57
CA LEU A 110 -13.85 -6.78 4.42
C LEU A 110 -15.00 -5.86 4.00
N ASP A 111 -15.77 -5.34 4.96
CA ASP A 111 -16.84 -4.38 4.71
C ASP A 111 -16.27 -3.06 4.13
N ALA A 112 -15.14 -2.56 4.65
CA ALA A 112 -14.50 -1.35 4.16
C ALA A 112 -14.01 -1.52 2.71
N ILE A 113 -13.36 -2.64 2.38
CA ILE A 113 -12.89 -2.95 1.02
C ILE A 113 -14.08 -3.14 0.09
N SER A 114 -15.13 -3.87 0.52
CA SER A 114 -16.36 -4.03 -0.26
C SER A 114 -16.98 -2.68 -0.63
N GLN A 115 -17.02 -1.74 0.32
CA GLN A 115 -17.49 -0.39 0.04
C GLN A 115 -16.60 0.39 -0.92
N MET A 116 -15.29 0.15 -0.93
CA MET A 116 -14.38 0.76 -1.90
C MET A 116 -14.59 0.20 -3.29
N VAL A 117 -14.70 -1.11 -3.42
CA VAL A 117 -14.85 -1.85 -4.69
C VAL A 117 -16.24 -1.63 -5.29
N TYR A 118 -17.29 -2.06 -4.58
CA TYR A 118 -18.68 -1.99 -5.09
C TYR A 118 -19.21 -0.56 -5.11
N GLY A 119 -18.78 0.28 -4.16
CA GLY A 119 -19.13 1.70 -4.12
C GLY A 119 -18.36 2.55 -5.15
N LYS A 120 -17.46 1.95 -5.93
CA LYS A 120 -16.60 2.64 -6.91
C LYS A 120 -15.92 3.87 -6.30
N ARG A 121 -15.32 3.71 -5.11
CA ARG A 121 -14.67 4.80 -4.39
C ARG A 121 -13.19 4.92 -4.72
N VAL A 122 -12.59 3.86 -5.26
CA VAL A 122 -11.17 3.78 -5.63
C VAL A 122 -11.03 3.13 -7.00
N ASP A 123 -9.94 3.40 -7.70
CA ASP A 123 -9.63 2.82 -9.02
C ASP A 123 -8.79 1.54 -8.90
N GLY A 124 -8.18 1.30 -7.74
CA GLY A 124 -7.39 0.12 -7.43
C GLY A 124 -7.01 0.08 -5.97
N LEU A 125 -6.51 -1.07 -5.52
CA LEU A 125 -6.10 -1.32 -4.14
C LEU A 125 -4.62 -1.71 -4.07
N ILE A 126 -3.93 -1.25 -3.02
CA ILE A 126 -2.59 -1.73 -2.65
C ILE A 126 -2.69 -2.36 -1.28
N PHE A 127 -2.42 -3.67 -1.21
CA PHE A 127 -2.29 -4.39 0.06
C PHE A 127 -0.87 -4.21 0.57
N LEU A 128 -0.72 -3.68 1.79
CA LEU A 128 0.59 -3.42 2.40
C LEU A 128 1.11 -4.62 3.20
N TYR A 129 0.60 -5.78 2.92
CA TYR A 129 1.01 -7.06 3.51
C TYR A 129 0.65 -8.20 2.56
N ALA A 130 1.24 -9.38 2.82
CA ALA A 130 0.91 -10.61 2.10
C ALA A 130 0.83 -11.77 3.10
N GLN A 131 -0.28 -12.47 3.07
CA GLN A 131 -0.50 -13.69 3.85
C GLN A 131 -1.21 -14.75 3.01
N GLU A 132 -1.11 -15.99 3.45
CA GLU A 132 -1.74 -17.12 2.78
C GLU A 132 -3.27 -17.08 2.98
N ASN A 133 -4.02 -17.42 1.91
CA ASN A 133 -5.48 -17.54 1.93
C ASN A 133 -6.23 -16.33 2.46
N ASP A 134 -5.75 -15.10 2.14
CA ASP A 134 -6.37 -13.86 2.59
C ASP A 134 -7.75 -13.65 1.95
N PRO A 135 -8.85 -13.58 2.73
CA PRO A 135 -10.18 -13.38 2.20
C PRO A 135 -10.37 -12.00 1.55
N LEU A 136 -9.58 -10.99 1.96
CA LEU A 136 -9.63 -9.66 1.38
C LEU A 136 -9.01 -9.63 -0.02
N VAL A 137 -7.94 -10.40 -0.23
CA VAL A 137 -7.34 -10.60 -1.56
C VAL A 137 -8.26 -11.43 -2.45
N ASN A 138 -8.88 -12.49 -1.90
CA ASN A 138 -9.82 -13.32 -2.66
C ASN A 138 -10.98 -12.49 -3.22
N LEU A 139 -11.56 -11.58 -2.42
CA LEU A 139 -12.63 -10.69 -2.88
C LEU A 139 -12.22 -9.89 -4.12
N VAL A 140 -11.03 -9.27 -4.14
CA VAL A 140 -10.61 -8.46 -5.29
C VAL A 140 -10.21 -9.28 -6.50
N VAL A 141 -9.74 -10.52 -6.29
CA VAL A 141 -9.49 -11.49 -7.35
C VAL A 141 -10.79 -11.93 -8.02
N ASP A 142 -11.80 -12.30 -7.22
CA ASP A 142 -13.11 -12.76 -7.70
C ASP A 142 -13.83 -11.66 -8.49
N GLU A 143 -13.71 -10.42 -8.03
CA GLU A 143 -14.29 -9.24 -8.68
C GLU A 143 -13.45 -8.71 -9.85
N GLN A 144 -12.30 -9.31 -10.14
CA GLN A 144 -11.34 -8.82 -11.16
C GLN A 144 -10.99 -7.33 -10.98
N PHE A 145 -10.99 -6.88 -9.72
CA PHE A 145 -10.72 -5.49 -9.37
C PHE A 145 -9.21 -5.22 -9.42
N PRO A 146 -8.75 -4.07 -9.95
CA PRO A 146 -7.33 -3.75 -10.01
C PRO A 146 -6.69 -3.70 -8.61
N PHE A 147 -5.64 -4.47 -8.38
CA PHE A 147 -4.92 -4.45 -7.11
C PHE A 147 -3.45 -4.81 -7.28
N LEU A 148 -2.66 -4.52 -6.24
CA LEU A 148 -1.24 -4.85 -6.09
C LEU A 148 -0.99 -5.32 -4.65
N ILE A 149 -0.12 -6.29 -4.46
CA ILE A 149 0.35 -6.72 -3.14
C ILE A 149 1.79 -6.23 -2.92
N LEU A 150 2.05 -5.61 -1.77
CA LEU A 150 3.40 -5.40 -1.27
C LEU A 150 3.80 -6.63 -0.45
N GLY A 151 4.64 -7.45 -1.02
CA GLY A 151 5.07 -8.74 -0.51
C GLY A 151 4.87 -9.86 -1.52
N LYS A 152 5.04 -11.11 -1.09
CA LYS A 152 5.02 -12.31 -1.91
C LYS A 152 3.61 -12.85 -2.14
N SER A 153 3.39 -13.43 -3.30
CA SER A 153 2.24 -14.30 -3.58
C SER A 153 2.73 -15.60 -4.20
N LEU A 154 2.06 -16.71 -3.88
CA LEU A 154 2.31 -18.01 -4.52
C LEU A 154 1.60 -18.13 -5.87
N SER A 155 0.61 -17.27 -6.14
CA SER A 155 -0.08 -17.23 -7.43
C SER A 155 0.69 -16.36 -8.42
N PRO A 156 1.07 -16.90 -9.61
CA PRO A 156 1.79 -16.14 -10.62
C PRO A 156 0.93 -15.06 -11.30
N PHE A 157 -0.37 -15.04 -11.06
CA PHE A 157 -1.31 -14.09 -11.67
C PHE A 157 -1.58 -12.86 -10.79
N ILE A 158 -1.04 -12.83 -9.57
CA ILE A 158 -1.21 -11.70 -8.65
C ILE A 158 -0.06 -10.71 -8.85
N PRO A 159 -0.35 -9.45 -9.25
CA PRO A 159 0.66 -8.42 -9.35
C PRO A 159 1.22 -8.09 -7.96
N LEU A 160 2.53 -8.06 -7.84
CA LEU A 160 3.22 -7.82 -6.57
C LEU A 160 4.47 -6.97 -6.72
N VAL A 161 4.89 -6.38 -5.62
CA VAL A 161 6.21 -5.78 -5.43
C VAL A 161 6.79 -6.38 -4.15
N ASP A 162 7.91 -7.05 -4.23
CA ASP A 162 8.59 -7.65 -3.08
C ASP A 162 10.10 -7.47 -3.18
N ASN A 163 10.78 -7.70 -2.06
CA ASN A 163 12.23 -7.85 -1.99
C ASN A 163 12.59 -9.34 -2.05
N ASP A 164 13.83 -9.65 -2.34
CA ASP A 164 14.36 -10.99 -2.11
C ASP A 164 14.60 -11.19 -0.62
N ASN A 165 13.56 -11.62 0.09
CA ASN A 165 13.60 -11.81 1.53
C ASN A 165 14.40 -13.04 1.95
N VAL A 166 14.50 -14.07 1.10
CA VAL A 166 15.36 -15.22 1.32
C VAL A 166 16.82 -14.76 1.28
N GLN A 167 17.21 -14.05 0.23
CA GLN A 167 18.56 -13.51 0.11
C GLN A 167 18.89 -12.53 1.24
N ALA A 168 17.96 -11.67 1.63
CA ALA A 168 18.17 -10.74 2.74
C ALA A 168 18.41 -11.46 4.08
N GLY A 169 17.68 -12.54 4.36
CA GLY A 169 17.90 -13.40 5.53
C GLY A 169 19.26 -14.09 5.49
N TYR A 170 19.62 -14.59 4.31
CA TYR A 170 20.91 -15.25 4.06
C TYR A 170 22.07 -14.27 4.30
N ASP A 171 22.07 -13.12 3.62
CA ASP A 171 23.15 -12.13 3.67
C ASP A 171 23.37 -11.60 5.09
N ALA A 172 22.29 -11.32 5.81
CA ALA A 172 22.37 -10.86 7.18
C ALA A 172 23.02 -11.91 8.10
N THR A 173 22.66 -13.19 7.93
CA THR A 173 23.21 -14.29 8.71
C THR A 173 24.67 -14.55 8.35
N GLU A 174 24.98 -14.59 7.07
CA GLU A 174 26.34 -14.76 6.55
C GLU A 174 27.27 -13.65 7.03
N TYR A 175 26.79 -12.42 7.10
CA TYR A 175 27.56 -11.30 7.65
C TYR A 175 28.05 -11.59 9.08
N PHE A 176 27.18 -12.10 9.96
CA PHE A 176 27.58 -12.48 11.31
C PHE A 176 28.56 -13.65 11.32
N ILE A 177 28.34 -14.66 10.49
CA ILE A 177 29.26 -15.80 10.35
C ILE A 177 30.65 -15.32 9.94
N LYS A 178 30.75 -14.46 8.93
CA LYS A 178 32.02 -13.85 8.46
C LYS A 178 32.70 -12.99 9.55
N LYS A 179 31.96 -12.49 10.53
CA LYS A 179 32.47 -11.81 11.72
C LYS A 179 32.94 -12.77 12.84
N GLY A 180 32.85 -14.08 12.63
CA GLY A 180 33.26 -15.11 13.57
C GLY A 180 32.17 -15.51 14.58
N CYS A 181 30.93 -15.08 14.35
CA CYS A 181 29.82 -15.51 15.22
C CYS A 181 29.38 -16.93 14.82
N SER A 182 29.38 -17.85 15.79
CA SER A 182 28.89 -19.24 15.60
C SER A 182 27.54 -19.50 16.27
N ARG A 183 27.06 -18.58 17.10
CA ARG A 183 25.77 -18.68 17.79
C ARG A 183 24.89 -17.51 17.41
N ILE A 184 24.14 -17.67 16.31
CA ILE A 184 23.31 -16.64 15.73
C ILE A 184 21.84 -16.96 16.05
N ALA A 185 21.04 -15.97 16.42
CA ALA A 185 19.63 -16.12 16.68
C ALA A 185 18.81 -15.41 15.61
N PHE A 186 17.61 -15.94 15.34
CA PHE A 186 16.61 -15.32 14.49
C PHE A 186 15.43 -14.83 15.33
N ILE A 187 15.05 -13.55 15.15
CA ILE A 187 13.85 -12.99 15.75
C ILE A 187 12.97 -12.52 14.58
N GLY A 188 11.87 -13.22 14.33
CA GLY A 188 10.90 -12.93 13.28
C GLY A 188 9.58 -12.42 13.82
N GLY A 189 8.74 -11.92 12.92
CA GLY A 189 7.34 -11.67 13.18
C GLY A 189 6.51 -12.96 13.11
N THR A 190 5.20 -12.83 12.92
CA THR A 190 4.30 -13.99 12.81
C THR A 190 4.68 -14.90 11.63
N LYS A 191 4.63 -16.20 11.86
CA LYS A 191 4.89 -17.22 10.81
C LYS A 191 3.87 -17.22 9.68
N LYS A 192 2.73 -16.55 9.83
CA LYS A 192 1.72 -16.43 8.79
C LYS A 192 2.17 -15.56 7.61
N LEU A 193 3.11 -14.64 7.85
CA LEU A 193 3.60 -13.72 6.82
C LEU A 193 4.73 -14.36 6.00
N TYR A 194 4.61 -14.30 4.68
CA TYR A 194 5.65 -14.78 3.77
C TYR A 194 7.02 -14.16 4.03
N VAL A 195 7.08 -12.86 4.35
CA VAL A 195 8.32 -12.17 4.69
C VAL A 195 9.07 -12.81 5.86
N THR A 196 8.34 -13.31 6.87
CA THR A 196 8.94 -14.03 8.00
C THR A 196 9.48 -15.40 7.58
N GLN A 197 8.68 -16.13 6.78
CA GLN A 197 9.06 -17.46 6.30
C GLN A 197 10.29 -17.39 5.39
N ASP A 198 10.31 -16.44 4.45
CA ASP A 198 11.43 -16.29 3.50
C ASP A 198 12.73 -15.88 4.20
N ARG A 199 12.67 -14.93 5.14
CA ARG A 199 13.85 -14.53 5.92
C ARG A 199 14.37 -15.64 6.82
N LEU A 200 13.47 -16.44 7.39
CA LEU A 200 13.84 -17.64 8.15
C LEU A 200 14.55 -18.66 7.23
N THR A 201 14.00 -18.90 6.05
CA THR A 201 14.62 -19.81 5.07
C THR A 201 16.05 -19.36 4.74
N GLY A 202 16.25 -18.08 4.47
CA GLY A 202 17.59 -17.53 4.22
C GLY A 202 18.55 -17.69 5.41
N TYR A 203 18.06 -17.46 6.64
CA TYR A 203 18.82 -17.69 7.86
C TYR A 203 19.24 -19.15 7.99
N GLU A 204 18.33 -20.09 7.80
CA GLU A 204 18.59 -21.52 7.89
C GLU A 204 19.58 -21.99 6.82
N GLN A 205 19.43 -21.53 5.58
CA GLN A 205 20.35 -21.84 4.48
C GLN A 205 21.77 -21.35 4.78
N ALA A 206 21.94 -20.12 5.26
CA ALA A 206 23.23 -19.58 5.59
C ALA A 206 23.94 -20.38 6.70
N LEU A 207 23.23 -20.80 7.74
CA LEU A 207 23.78 -21.67 8.78
C LEU A 207 24.20 -23.03 8.22
N GLN A 208 23.36 -23.63 7.36
CA GLN A 208 23.63 -24.92 6.74
C GLN A 208 24.86 -24.88 5.83
N ASP A 209 24.97 -23.87 4.97
CA ASP A 209 26.11 -23.70 4.04
C ASP A 209 27.43 -23.54 4.77
N HIS A 210 27.39 -22.96 5.95
CA HIS A 210 28.57 -22.79 6.81
C HIS A 210 28.75 -23.89 7.89
N ASN A 211 28.01 -25.00 7.79
CA ASN A 211 28.04 -26.11 8.73
C ASN A 211 27.81 -25.73 10.19
N LEU A 212 26.97 -24.72 10.43
CA LEU A 212 26.54 -24.32 11.76
C LEU A 212 25.22 -25.02 12.13
N PRO A 213 25.04 -25.40 13.41
CA PRO A 213 23.85 -26.12 13.84
C PRO A 213 22.60 -25.21 13.82
N LEU A 214 21.49 -25.74 13.33
CA LEU A 214 20.16 -25.15 13.52
C LEU A 214 19.70 -25.43 14.96
N ASP A 215 19.55 -24.38 15.76
CA ASP A 215 19.11 -24.48 17.15
C ASP A 215 17.73 -23.81 17.29
N SER A 216 16.70 -24.63 17.50
CA SER A 216 15.33 -24.14 17.67
C SER A 216 15.15 -23.21 18.88
N HIS A 217 16.03 -23.30 19.90
CA HIS A 217 16.02 -22.38 21.04
C HIS A 217 16.55 -20.99 20.71
N ARG A 218 17.06 -20.77 19.50
CA ARG A 218 17.54 -19.48 19.00
C ARG A 218 16.64 -18.87 17.93
N THR A 219 15.45 -19.46 17.73
CA THR A 219 14.49 -18.97 16.73
C THR A 219 13.22 -18.53 17.45
N PHE A 220 12.94 -17.24 17.42
CA PHE A 220 11.82 -16.60 18.11
C PHE A 220 10.86 -15.98 17.10
N PHE A 221 9.57 -16.04 17.42
CA PHE A 221 8.51 -15.47 16.60
C PHE A 221 7.61 -14.59 17.46
N ALA A 222 7.51 -13.32 17.07
CA ALA A 222 6.55 -12.37 17.65
C ALA A 222 5.24 -12.42 16.89
N ASP A 223 4.17 -12.00 17.53
CA ASP A 223 2.90 -11.79 16.85
C ASP A 223 2.97 -10.58 15.88
N GLU A 224 3.87 -9.63 16.21
CA GLU A 224 4.01 -8.36 15.54
C GLU A 224 5.48 -7.94 15.42
N PHE A 225 5.80 -7.11 14.42
CA PHE A 225 7.14 -6.52 14.25
C PHE A 225 7.30 -5.25 15.12
N LEU A 226 7.35 -5.41 16.43
CA LEU A 226 7.50 -4.32 17.39
C LEU A 226 8.86 -4.39 18.11
N GLU A 227 9.39 -3.19 18.42
CA GLU A 227 10.67 -3.07 19.15
C GLU A 227 10.63 -3.79 20.51
N GLU A 228 9.53 -3.64 21.27
CA GLU A 228 9.35 -4.28 22.57
C GLU A 228 9.45 -5.82 22.48
N LYS A 229 8.86 -6.43 21.45
CA LYS A 229 8.93 -7.88 21.25
C LYS A 229 10.37 -8.33 20.98
N GLY A 230 11.10 -7.61 20.12
CA GLY A 230 12.51 -7.85 19.83
C GLY A 230 13.37 -7.72 21.10
N TYR A 231 13.14 -6.69 21.90
CA TYR A 231 13.84 -6.49 23.16
C TYR A 231 13.60 -7.62 24.16
N ASN A 232 12.35 -8.07 24.31
CA ASN A 232 12.00 -9.15 25.25
C ASN A 232 12.64 -10.49 24.83
N PHE A 233 12.65 -10.84 23.54
CA PHE A 233 13.34 -12.02 23.06
C PHE A 233 14.87 -11.92 23.20
N SER A 234 15.44 -10.76 22.93
CA SER A 234 16.87 -10.53 23.14
C SER A 234 17.26 -10.76 24.61
N LYS A 235 16.46 -10.28 25.57
CA LYS A 235 16.69 -10.57 27.01
C LYS A 235 16.66 -12.06 27.35
N GLN A 236 15.81 -12.85 26.68
CA GLN A 236 15.77 -14.31 26.92
C GLN A 236 17.04 -14.97 26.39
N LEU A 237 17.56 -14.53 25.23
CA LEU A 237 18.80 -15.05 24.65
C LEU A 237 20.04 -14.86 25.56
N PHE A 238 20.09 -13.75 26.29
CA PHE A 238 21.23 -13.44 27.17
C PHE A 238 21.11 -14.01 28.62
N LYS A 239 20.02 -14.71 28.90
CA LYS A 239 19.85 -15.38 30.20
C LYS A 239 20.39 -16.82 30.22
N HIS A 240 20.75 -17.35 29.07
CA HIS A 240 21.30 -18.67 28.82
C HIS A 240 22.64 -18.57 28.07
#